data_062b522a6e096ad340af7b1cfd328af8
#
_entry.id   062b522a6e096ad340af7b1cfd328af8
#
_cell.length_a   1.000
_cell.length_b   1.000
_cell.length_c   1.000
_cell.angle_alpha   90.00
_cell.angle_beta   90.00
_cell.angle_gamma   90.00
#
_symmetry.space_group_name_H-M   'P 1'
#
loop_
_entity.id
_entity.type
_entity.pdbx_description
1 polymer ?
#
loop_
_entity_poly.entity_id
_entity_poly.type
_entity_poly.pdbx_seq_one_letter_code
_entity_poly.pdbx_strand_id
1 'polypeptide(L)'
;MRGFFARAFQAGWGKKSMRGFRTDLAMECIDEGGGRVEGVRVSTHHMGGITHTRIRIEKERAAELLGRHTGEYITLEYRDLPRCDAHTQKLLAALVAQGVRSLLPREGEVLVVGLGNRNVTADALGTRVVERMLVTRHLRQAIARELRGRLRGVSAIAPGVLGLTGIETAELCRGLVRHVRPSAVIAIDALAAFESERICTTVQITDTGIEPGSGVGNHRLGLTEETLGVKVIAVGVPMVVYASTIARDAMAHLIDEYGLLARGHEEAAQQLLRQVSEGFLGDMVVTPRE
;
A
#
# COMPACT_ATOMS: atom_id res chain seq x y z
N MET A 1 21.52 7.07 -5.64
CA MET A 1 20.82 5.91 -5.04
C MET A 1 20.51 4.79 -6.02
N ARG A 2 19.85 5.04 -7.17
CA ARG A 2 19.60 4.00 -8.20
C ARG A 2 20.83 3.23 -8.68
N GLY A 3 22.04 3.79 -8.58
CA GLY A 3 23.28 3.15 -9.05
C GLY A 3 23.86 2.06 -8.12
N PHE A 4 23.62 2.16 -6.81
CA PHE A 4 24.16 1.18 -5.85
C PHE A 4 23.32 -0.11 -5.85
N PHE A 5 22.01 0.00 -5.71
CA PHE A 5 21.13 -1.16 -5.76
C PHE A 5 21.21 -1.87 -7.11
N ALA A 6 21.30 -1.13 -8.22
CA ALA A 6 21.49 -1.73 -9.55
C ALA A 6 22.81 -2.49 -9.67
N ARG A 7 23.91 -2.03 -9.07
CA ARG A 7 25.21 -2.74 -9.09
C ARG A 7 25.27 -3.91 -8.10
N ALA A 8 24.74 -3.74 -6.89
CA ALA A 8 24.62 -4.81 -5.91
C ALA A 8 23.73 -5.95 -6.43
N PHE A 9 22.70 -5.59 -7.18
CA PHE A 9 21.78 -6.53 -7.83
C PHE A 9 22.44 -7.32 -8.99
N GLN A 10 23.30 -6.69 -9.80
CA GLN A 10 24.08 -7.36 -10.83
C GLN A 10 25.11 -8.34 -10.24
N ALA A 11 25.53 -8.14 -8.98
CA ALA A 11 26.48 -9.00 -8.26
C ALA A 11 25.83 -10.23 -7.58
N GLY A 12 24.57 -10.56 -7.85
CA GLY A 12 23.94 -11.80 -7.36
C GLY A 12 23.14 -11.69 -6.06
N TRP A 13 22.76 -10.49 -5.62
CA TRP A 13 21.91 -10.24 -4.45
C TRP A 13 20.47 -10.78 -4.59
N GLY A 14 20.08 -11.14 -5.77
CA GLY A 14 18.73 -11.27 -6.23
C GLY A 14 18.07 -12.60 -6.05
N LYS A 15 18.05 -13.36 -5.10
CA LYS A 15 17.06 -14.45 -4.92
C LYS A 15 17.03 -15.12 -3.53
N LYS A 16 18.08 -14.97 -2.70
CA LYS A 16 18.15 -15.62 -1.39
C LYS A 16 17.89 -14.69 -0.19
N SER A 17 17.99 -13.36 -0.40
CA SER A 17 17.95 -12.36 0.66
C SER A 17 16.52 -11.94 1.09
N MET A 18 15.50 -12.18 0.25
CA MET A 18 14.14 -11.65 0.46
C MET A 18 13.24 -12.45 1.43
N ARG A 19 13.68 -13.59 1.95
CA ARG A 19 12.83 -14.41 2.83
C ARG A 19 12.49 -13.81 4.21
N GLY A 20 12.99 -12.60 4.51
CA GLY A 20 12.77 -11.93 5.79
C GLY A 20 12.06 -10.55 5.72
N PHE A 21 11.98 -9.92 4.55
CA PHE A 21 11.42 -8.57 4.43
C PHE A 21 10.02 -8.58 3.85
N ARG A 22 9.10 -7.91 4.54
CA ARG A 22 7.68 -7.83 4.16
C ARG A 22 7.40 -6.41 3.71
N THR A 23 6.69 -6.28 2.60
CA THR A 23 6.16 -5.01 2.09
C THR A 23 4.74 -5.22 1.61
N ASP A 24 3.90 -4.19 1.69
CA ASP A 24 2.57 -4.17 1.09
C ASP A 24 2.56 -3.52 -0.31
N LEU A 25 3.70 -2.93 -0.74
CA LEU A 25 3.80 -2.23 -2.01
C LEU A 25 4.23 -3.17 -3.15
N ALA A 26 3.38 -3.28 -4.19
CA ALA A 26 3.67 -4.09 -5.37
C ALA A 26 4.88 -3.58 -6.17
N MET A 27 5.12 -2.27 -6.16
CA MET A 27 6.24 -1.64 -6.85
C MET A 27 7.59 -2.09 -6.30
N GLU A 28 7.71 -2.23 -4.98
CA GLU A 28 8.95 -2.71 -4.34
C GLU A 28 9.30 -4.14 -4.76
N CYS A 29 8.29 -4.99 -4.98
CA CYS A 29 8.52 -6.36 -5.46
C CYS A 29 9.06 -6.41 -6.90
N ILE A 30 8.74 -5.40 -7.73
CA ILE A 30 9.19 -5.32 -9.12
C ILE A 30 10.58 -4.69 -9.20
N ASP A 31 10.84 -3.64 -8.45
CA ASP A 31 12.14 -2.97 -8.38
C ASP A 31 13.23 -3.97 -7.95
N GLU A 32 12.92 -4.86 -7.03
CA GLU A 32 13.82 -5.91 -6.56
C GLU A 32 13.95 -7.10 -7.53
N GLY A 33 12.93 -7.37 -8.34
CA GLY A 33 12.95 -8.45 -9.35
C GLY A 33 13.92 -8.22 -10.50
N GLY A 34 14.48 -7.00 -10.65
CA GLY A 34 15.60 -6.64 -11.55
C GLY A 34 15.42 -6.92 -13.02
N GLY A 35 14.21 -7.29 -13.47
CA GLY A 35 13.98 -7.67 -14.85
C GLY A 35 12.49 -7.66 -15.25
N ARG A 36 12.24 -7.76 -16.55
CA ARG A 36 10.89 -7.96 -17.08
C ARG A 36 10.37 -9.35 -16.65
N VAL A 37 9.43 -9.36 -15.72
CA VAL A 37 8.72 -10.58 -15.35
C VAL A 37 7.64 -10.84 -16.42
N GLU A 38 7.66 -12.02 -17.03
CA GLU A 38 6.67 -12.38 -18.04
C GLU A 38 5.26 -12.42 -17.43
N GLY A 39 4.34 -11.66 -18.02
CA GLY A 39 2.96 -11.51 -17.49
C GLY A 39 2.80 -10.33 -16.55
N VAL A 40 3.79 -9.44 -16.47
CA VAL A 40 3.71 -8.15 -15.78
C VAL A 40 3.88 -7.02 -16.78
N ARG A 41 2.96 -6.06 -16.74
CA ARG A 41 3.06 -4.81 -17.50
C ARG A 41 3.25 -3.65 -16.54
N VAL A 42 4.24 -2.82 -16.79
CA VAL A 42 4.53 -1.63 -16.01
C VAL A 42 4.51 -0.42 -16.92
N SER A 43 3.80 0.63 -16.51
CA SER A 43 3.85 1.93 -17.17
C SER A 43 4.01 3.03 -16.14
N THR A 44 4.93 3.96 -16.40
CA THR A 44 5.23 5.08 -15.49
C THR A 44 5.07 6.40 -16.23
N HIS A 45 4.39 7.34 -15.60
CA HIS A 45 4.19 8.70 -16.07
C HIS A 45 4.54 9.68 -14.96
N HIS A 46 4.98 10.87 -15.35
CA HIS A 46 5.29 11.95 -14.40
C HIS A 46 4.37 13.15 -14.66
N MET A 47 3.75 13.66 -13.61
CA MET A 47 2.84 14.80 -13.71
C MET A 47 2.96 15.69 -12.46
N GLY A 48 3.38 16.94 -12.64
CA GLY A 48 3.49 17.91 -11.53
C GLY A 48 4.40 17.43 -10.39
N GLY A 49 5.49 16.71 -10.72
CA GLY A 49 6.40 16.12 -9.72
C GLY A 49 5.90 14.80 -9.12
N ILE A 50 4.66 14.40 -9.40
CA ILE A 50 4.10 13.11 -8.96
C ILE A 50 4.49 12.04 -9.97
N THR A 51 5.06 10.95 -9.50
CA THR A 51 5.30 9.74 -10.29
C THR A 51 4.07 8.84 -10.18
N HIS A 52 3.46 8.53 -11.31
CA HIS A 52 2.33 7.64 -11.44
C HIS A 52 2.78 6.34 -12.12
N THR A 53 2.84 5.25 -11.39
CA THR A 53 3.19 3.93 -11.89
C THR A 53 1.97 3.02 -11.84
N ARG A 54 1.67 2.39 -12.97
CA ARG A 54 0.63 1.38 -13.09
C ARG A 54 1.27 0.05 -13.41
N ILE A 55 0.98 -0.95 -12.59
CA ILE A 55 1.46 -2.31 -12.69
C ILE A 55 0.25 -3.22 -12.88
N ARG A 56 0.29 -4.06 -13.91
CA ARG A 56 -0.72 -5.08 -14.14
C ARG A 56 -0.08 -6.45 -14.15
N ILE A 57 -0.49 -7.29 -13.21
CA ILE A 57 -0.05 -8.68 -13.08
C ILE A 57 -1.13 -9.54 -13.72
N GLU A 58 -0.80 -10.19 -14.86
CA GLU A 58 -1.77 -10.90 -15.70
C GLU A 58 -1.69 -12.43 -15.52
N LYS A 59 -0.53 -12.95 -15.09
CA LYS A 59 -0.29 -14.40 -14.98
C LYS A 59 -0.11 -14.82 -13.52
N GLU A 60 -0.74 -15.93 -13.12
CA GLU A 60 -0.59 -16.51 -11.78
C GLU A 60 0.88 -16.80 -11.43
N ARG A 61 1.66 -17.33 -12.39
CA ARG A 61 3.09 -17.57 -12.18
C ARG A 61 3.86 -16.30 -11.84
N ALA A 62 3.49 -15.15 -12.43
CA ALA A 62 4.09 -13.86 -12.09
C ALA A 62 3.63 -13.40 -10.70
N ALA A 63 2.36 -13.60 -10.37
CA ALA A 63 1.78 -13.32 -9.07
C ALA A 63 2.51 -14.09 -7.95
N GLU A 64 2.70 -15.39 -8.12
CA GLU A 64 3.46 -16.25 -7.20
C GLU A 64 4.92 -15.79 -7.03
N LEU A 65 5.61 -15.46 -8.15
CA LEU A 65 6.99 -14.99 -8.11
C LEU A 65 7.16 -13.68 -7.35
N LEU A 66 6.17 -12.79 -7.45
CA LEU A 66 6.15 -11.48 -6.80
C LEU A 66 5.53 -11.52 -5.39
N GLY A 67 4.93 -12.64 -4.99
CA GLY A 67 4.16 -12.73 -3.75
C GLY A 67 2.95 -11.78 -3.74
N ARG A 68 2.30 -11.59 -4.89
CA ARG A 68 1.16 -10.68 -5.10
C ARG A 68 0.02 -11.41 -5.81
N HIS A 69 -1.18 -10.83 -5.77
CA HIS A 69 -2.31 -11.34 -6.53
C HIS A 69 -2.29 -10.80 -7.97
N THR A 70 -2.90 -11.54 -8.89
CA THR A 70 -3.21 -11.03 -10.23
C THR A 70 -4.18 -9.86 -10.13
N GLY A 71 -3.94 -8.79 -10.90
CA GLY A 71 -4.75 -7.58 -10.85
C GLY A 71 -3.99 -6.33 -11.21
N GLU A 72 -4.54 -5.19 -10.85
CA GLU A 72 -3.99 -3.89 -11.17
C GLU A 72 -3.56 -3.15 -9.90
N TYR A 73 -2.36 -2.60 -9.93
CA TYR A 73 -1.76 -1.79 -8.87
C TYR A 73 -1.37 -0.43 -9.44
N ILE A 74 -1.88 0.62 -8.84
CA ILE A 74 -1.60 2.02 -9.19
C ILE A 74 -0.85 2.63 -8.02
N THR A 75 0.36 3.11 -8.25
CA THR A 75 1.20 3.75 -7.25
C THR A 75 1.43 5.21 -7.62
N LEU A 76 1.14 6.11 -6.70
CA LEU A 76 1.35 7.55 -6.82
C LEU A 76 2.39 7.95 -5.78
N GLU A 77 3.51 8.52 -6.23
CA GLU A 77 4.63 8.90 -5.36
C GLU A 77 4.96 10.38 -5.50
N TYR A 78 5.12 11.04 -4.37
CA TYR A 78 5.61 12.41 -4.29
C TYR A 78 6.50 12.55 -3.06
N ARG A 79 7.80 12.82 -3.27
CA ARG A 79 8.83 12.74 -2.22
C ARG A 79 8.53 13.63 -1.00
N ASP A 80 8.00 14.82 -1.22
CA ASP A 80 7.69 15.79 -0.16
C ASP A 80 6.18 15.85 0.16
N LEU A 81 5.45 14.74 0.00
CA LEU A 81 4.00 14.70 0.19
C LEU A 81 3.53 15.30 1.53
N PRO A 82 4.16 15.03 2.68
CA PRO A 82 3.73 15.61 3.95
C PRO A 82 3.86 17.14 4.02
N ARG A 83 4.65 17.74 3.13
CA ARG A 83 4.93 19.20 3.11
C ARG A 83 4.55 19.85 1.79
N CYS A 84 3.83 19.14 0.92
CA CYS A 84 3.48 19.66 -0.39
C CYS A 84 2.46 20.82 -0.30
N ASP A 85 2.50 21.68 -1.31
CA ASP A 85 1.58 22.81 -1.42
C ASP A 85 0.15 22.37 -1.76
N ALA A 86 -0.82 23.29 -1.63
CA ALA A 86 -2.22 23.04 -1.89
C ALA A 86 -2.50 22.64 -3.35
N HIS A 87 -1.68 23.07 -4.31
CA HIS A 87 -1.81 22.69 -5.71
C HIS A 87 -1.46 21.22 -5.91
N THR A 88 -0.33 20.78 -5.39
CA THR A 88 0.14 19.40 -5.41
C THR A 88 -0.82 18.48 -4.67
N GLN A 89 -1.36 18.91 -3.52
CA GLN A 89 -2.40 18.14 -2.79
C GLN A 89 -3.65 17.91 -3.65
N LYS A 90 -4.14 18.97 -4.34
CA LYS A 90 -5.30 18.86 -5.23
C LYS A 90 -5.01 17.94 -6.42
N LEU A 91 -3.83 18.04 -7.01
CA LEU A 91 -3.41 17.18 -8.12
C LEU A 91 -3.34 15.72 -7.68
N LEU A 92 -2.71 15.44 -6.54
CA LEU A 92 -2.65 14.08 -5.98
C LEU A 92 -4.05 13.54 -5.68
N ALA A 93 -4.91 14.33 -5.04
CA ALA A 93 -6.29 13.95 -4.77
C ALA A 93 -7.06 13.61 -6.05
N ALA A 94 -6.85 14.38 -7.13
CA ALA A 94 -7.47 14.12 -8.43
C ALA A 94 -6.94 12.81 -9.05
N LEU A 95 -5.63 12.53 -8.95
CA LEU A 95 -5.02 11.29 -9.43
C LEU A 95 -5.49 10.07 -8.62
N VAL A 96 -5.58 10.18 -7.29
CA VAL A 96 -6.17 9.13 -6.43
C VAL A 96 -7.63 8.88 -6.84
N ALA A 97 -8.43 9.94 -6.99
CA ALA A 97 -9.82 9.81 -7.41
C ALA A 97 -9.95 9.16 -8.81
N GLN A 98 -9.06 9.49 -9.74
CA GLN A 98 -9.00 8.88 -11.07
C GLN A 98 -8.62 7.40 -10.98
N GLY A 99 -7.62 7.06 -10.18
CA GLY A 99 -7.19 5.67 -9.94
C GLY A 99 -8.34 4.83 -9.38
N VAL A 100 -8.96 5.27 -8.29
CA VAL A 100 -10.11 4.59 -7.68
C VAL A 100 -11.26 4.46 -8.68
N ARG A 101 -11.59 5.53 -9.41
CA ARG A 101 -12.68 5.53 -10.41
C ARG A 101 -12.41 4.54 -11.55
N SER A 102 -11.16 4.38 -11.96
CA SER A 102 -10.80 3.45 -13.05
C SER A 102 -11.05 1.98 -12.69
N LEU A 103 -11.02 1.66 -11.39
CA LEU A 103 -11.22 0.31 -10.86
C LEU A 103 -12.65 0.05 -10.40
N LEU A 104 -13.43 1.11 -10.09
CA LEU A 104 -14.81 1.00 -9.61
C LEU A 104 -15.78 0.57 -10.72
N PRO A 105 -16.82 -0.22 -10.39
CA PRO A 105 -17.99 -0.40 -11.26
C PRO A 105 -18.61 0.96 -11.62
N ARG A 106 -19.16 1.09 -12.81
CA ARG A 106 -19.75 2.37 -13.27
C ARG A 106 -20.90 2.86 -12.40
N GLU A 107 -21.71 1.94 -11.87
CA GLU A 107 -22.93 2.21 -11.12
C GLU A 107 -22.98 1.44 -9.80
N GLY A 108 -24.00 1.76 -8.99
CA GLY A 108 -24.28 1.12 -7.72
C GLY A 108 -23.68 1.86 -6.52
N GLU A 109 -24.06 1.44 -5.33
CA GLU A 109 -23.57 2.02 -4.07
C GLU A 109 -22.16 1.53 -3.73
N VAL A 110 -21.45 2.29 -2.91
CA VAL A 110 -20.11 1.94 -2.43
C VAL A 110 -20.11 1.94 -0.91
N LEU A 111 -19.50 0.91 -0.34
CA LEU A 111 -19.16 0.84 1.08
C LEU A 111 -17.69 1.15 1.25
N VAL A 112 -17.36 2.16 2.03
CA VAL A 112 -15.98 2.49 2.41
C VAL A 112 -15.70 1.92 3.79
N VAL A 113 -14.60 1.19 3.90
CA VAL A 113 -14.15 0.57 5.15
C VAL A 113 -12.78 1.14 5.50
N GLY A 114 -12.73 1.92 6.57
CA GLY A 114 -11.47 2.43 7.12
C GLY A 114 -10.90 1.46 8.14
N LEU A 115 -9.83 0.78 7.76
CA LEU A 115 -9.16 -0.23 8.58
C LEU A 115 -8.26 0.42 9.63
N GLY A 116 -7.88 -0.39 10.63
CA GLY A 116 -6.91 -0.04 11.64
C GLY A 116 -7.49 0.46 12.96
N ASN A 117 -6.58 0.86 13.84
CA ASN A 117 -6.87 1.35 15.19
C ASN A 117 -6.66 2.86 15.26
N ARG A 118 -7.73 3.61 15.52
CA ARG A 118 -7.69 5.08 15.65
C ARG A 118 -6.68 5.59 16.69
N ASN A 119 -6.45 4.82 17.73
CA ASN A 119 -5.60 5.22 18.85
C ASN A 119 -4.11 4.92 18.64
N VAL A 120 -3.76 4.34 17.49
CA VAL A 120 -2.38 4.00 17.10
C VAL A 120 -2.05 4.79 15.84
N THR A 121 -1.18 5.80 15.93
CA THR A 121 -0.84 6.70 14.81
C THR A 121 -0.46 5.94 13.55
N ALA A 122 0.36 4.92 13.67
CA ALA A 122 0.79 4.06 12.57
C ALA A 122 -0.35 3.32 11.85
N ASP A 123 -1.49 3.16 12.50
CA ASP A 123 -2.63 2.33 12.09
C ASP A 123 -3.94 3.13 11.99
N ALA A 124 -3.87 4.45 12.10
CA ALA A 124 -5.07 5.31 12.18
C ALA A 124 -5.57 5.83 10.82
N LEU A 125 -4.86 5.60 9.72
CA LEU A 125 -5.16 6.21 8.43
C LEU A 125 -6.60 5.95 7.98
N GLY A 126 -7.01 4.69 7.90
CA GLY A 126 -8.34 4.32 7.40
C GLY A 126 -9.46 4.89 8.25
N THR A 127 -9.32 4.83 9.57
CA THR A 127 -10.31 5.34 10.52
C THR A 127 -10.46 6.87 10.41
N ARG A 128 -9.34 7.60 10.28
CA ARG A 128 -9.33 9.07 10.13
C ARG A 128 -9.90 9.53 8.78
N VAL A 129 -9.72 8.76 7.71
CA VAL A 129 -10.33 9.05 6.41
C VAL A 129 -11.84 8.92 6.51
N VAL A 130 -12.35 7.84 7.08
CA VAL A 130 -13.80 7.62 7.25
C VAL A 130 -14.46 8.74 8.04
N GLU A 131 -13.82 9.24 9.10
CA GLU A 131 -14.35 10.35 9.91
C GLU A 131 -14.52 11.67 9.13
N ARG A 132 -13.74 11.86 8.08
CA ARG A 132 -13.74 13.07 7.25
C ARG A 132 -14.50 12.91 5.94
N MET A 133 -15.04 11.72 5.67
CA MET A 133 -15.74 11.46 4.43
C MET A 133 -17.16 12.00 4.43
N LEU A 134 -17.60 12.48 3.27
CA LEU A 134 -18.98 12.76 3.01
C LEU A 134 -19.72 11.47 2.65
N VAL A 135 -20.58 10.98 3.55
CA VAL A 135 -21.47 9.85 3.28
C VAL A 135 -22.78 10.35 2.67
N THR A 136 -23.28 9.67 1.64
CA THR A 136 -24.40 10.14 0.83
C THR A 136 -25.55 9.14 0.73
N ARG A 137 -25.39 7.90 1.21
CA ARG A 137 -26.40 6.85 1.09
C ARG A 137 -27.72 7.25 1.72
N HIS A 138 -27.70 7.83 2.93
CA HIS A 138 -28.90 8.28 3.65
C HIS A 138 -29.58 9.49 3.00
N LEU A 139 -28.85 10.27 2.19
CA LEU A 139 -29.38 11.45 1.51
C LEU A 139 -30.21 11.12 0.26
N ARG A 140 -30.16 9.87 -0.25
CA ARG A 140 -30.83 9.49 -1.51
C ARG A 140 -32.30 9.76 -1.55
N GLN A 141 -33.00 9.71 -0.42
CA GLN A 141 -34.46 10.03 -0.33
C GLN A 141 -34.70 11.52 -0.20
N ALA A 142 -33.78 12.28 0.39
CA ALA A 142 -33.89 13.71 0.65
C ALA A 142 -33.39 14.60 -0.51
N ILE A 143 -32.57 14.03 -1.42
CA ILE A 143 -32.03 14.79 -2.55
C ILE A 143 -33.10 15.11 -3.57
N ALA A 144 -33.10 16.37 -4.05
CA ALA A 144 -33.96 16.85 -5.13
C ALA A 144 -33.91 15.91 -6.35
N ARG A 145 -35.06 15.81 -7.04
CA ARG A 145 -35.22 14.85 -8.15
C ARG A 145 -34.18 15.02 -9.26
N GLU A 146 -33.73 16.27 -9.47
CA GLU A 146 -32.73 16.67 -10.47
C GLU A 146 -31.32 16.13 -10.16
N LEU A 147 -31.02 15.85 -8.89
CA LEU A 147 -29.75 15.33 -8.44
C LEU A 147 -29.76 13.79 -8.23
N ARG A 148 -30.96 13.19 -8.30
CA ARG A 148 -31.08 11.72 -8.25
C ARG A 148 -30.39 11.11 -9.45
N GLY A 149 -29.41 10.24 -9.19
CA GLY A 149 -28.55 9.62 -10.22
C GLY A 149 -27.23 10.33 -10.49
N ARG A 150 -27.04 11.58 -10.03
CA ARG A 150 -25.76 12.28 -10.11
C ARG A 150 -24.85 12.01 -8.91
N LEU A 151 -25.42 11.72 -7.75
CA LEU A 151 -24.70 11.37 -6.54
C LEU A 151 -24.74 9.86 -6.31
N ARG A 152 -23.56 9.26 -6.25
CA ARG A 152 -23.40 7.87 -5.87
C ARG A 152 -23.74 7.70 -4.38
N GLY A 153 -24.47 6.65 -4.03
CA GLY A 153 -24.69 6.29 -2.63
C GLY A 153 -23.38 5.80 -2.01
N VAL A 154 -22.89 6.49 -1.00
CA VAL A 154 -21.68 6.12 -0.25
C VAL A 154 -22.07 5.95 1.21
N SER A 155 -21.72 4.78 1.76
CA SER A 155 -21.71 4.51 3.19
C SER A 155 -20.27 4.27 3.64
N ALA A 156 -19.96 4.58 4.89
CA ALA A 156 -18.63 4.41 5.45
C ALA A 156 -18.67 3.85 6.86
N ILE A 157 -17.67 3.06 7.23
CA ILE A 157 -17.50 2.50 8.56
C ILE A 157 -16.02 2.36 8.91
N ALA A 158 -15.69 2.57 10.17
CA ALA A 158 -14.42 2.18 10.77
C ALA A 158 -14.71 1.05 11.77
N PRO A 159 -14.53 -0.23 11.39
CA PRO A 159 -14.93 -1.39 12.21
C PRO A 159 -14.05 -1.58 13.44
N GLY A 160 -12.87 -0.93 13.48
CA GLY A 160 -11.85 -1.19 14.49
C GLY A 160 -11.05 -2.46 14.19
N VAL A 161 -10.30 -2.91 15.19
CA VAL A 161 -9.43 -4.09 15.09
C VAL A 161 -9.93 -5.22 16.00
N LEU A 162 -9.59 -6.46 15.67
CA LEU A 162 -9.97 -7.67 16.43
C LEU A 162 -9.71 -7.52 17.93
N GLY A 163 -8.56 -6.96 18.31
CA GLY A 163 -8.21 -6.77 19.72
C GLY A 163 -9.12 -5.83 20.51
N LEU A 164 -9.90 -4.98 19.83
CA LEU A 164 -10.88 -4.08 20.45
C LEU A 164 -12.31 -4.63 20.37
N THR A 165 -12.65 -5.33 19.30
CA THR A 165 -14.02 -5.75 19.00
C THR A 165 -14.30 -7.21 19.33
N GLY A 166 -13.26 -8.05 19.36
CA GLY A 166 -13.38 -9.50 19.45
C GLY A 166 -13.93 -10.17 18.17
N ILE A 167 -14.09 -9.40 17.09
CA ILE A 167 -14.68 -9.86 15.82
C ILE A 167 -13.71 -9.57 14.69
N GLU A 168 -13.52 -10.53 13.79
CA GLU A 168 -12.72 -10.33 12.57
C GLU A 168 -13.33 -9.25 11.68
N THR A 169 -12.51 -8.33 11.19
CA THR A 169 -12.96 -7.23 10.33
C THR A 169 -13.65 -7.73 9.07
N ALA A 170 -13.14 -8.81 8.47
CA ALA A 170 -13.77 -9.40 7.29
C ALA A 170 -15.15 -10.00 7.58
N GLU A 171 -15.37 -10.53 8.77
CA GLU A 171 -16.69 -11.04 9.21
C GLU A 171 -17.71 -9.91 9.34
N LEU A 172 -17.32 -8.80 9.99
CA LEU A 172 -18.14 -7.59 10.07
C LEU A 172 -18.48 -7.04 8.68
N CYS A 173 -17.46 -6.91 7.82
CA CYS A 173 -17.64 -6.41 6.45
C CYS A 173 -18.56 -7.31 5.63
N ARG A 174 -18.45 -8.64 5.77
CA ARG A 174 -19.35 -9.60 5.11
C ARG A 174 -20.81 -9.42 5.53
N GLY A 175 -21.05 -9.19 6.82
CA GLY A 175 -22.38 -8.87 7.34
C GLY A 175 -22.94 -7.59 6.73
N LEU A 176 -22.12 -6.53 6.68
CA LEU A 176 -22.50 -5.25 6.07
C LEU A 176 -22.76 -5.35 4.57
N VAL A 177 -21.92 -6.06 3.81
CA VAL A 177 -22.09 -6.27 2.38
C VAL A 177 -23.41 -6.99 2.09
N ARG A 178 -23.78 -7.99 2.87
CA ARG A 178 -25.08 -8.68 2.72
C ARG A 178 -26.26 -7.75 2.95
N HIS A 179 -26.16 -6.81 3.88
CA HIS A 179 -27.23 -5.88 4.22
C HIS A 179 -27.28 -4.67 3.27
N VAL A 180 -26.15 -4.00 3.04
CA VAL A 180 -26.02 -2.79 2.22
C VAL A 180 -26.11 -3.10 0.73
N ARG A 181 -25.62 -4.26 0.31
CA ARG A 181 -25.51 -4.72 -1.09
C ARG A 181 -24.82 -3.69 -1.99
N PRO A 182 -23.61 -3.26 -1.61
CA PRO A 182 -22.84 -2.31 -2.42
C PRO A 182 -22.37 -2.98 -3.71
N SER A 183 -22.11 -2.19 -4.76
CA SER A 183 -21.48 -2.66 -6.00
C SER A 183 -19.98 -2.86 -5.85
N ALA A 184 -19.37 -2.19 -4.88
CA ALA A 184 -17.95 -2.35 -4.51
C ALA A 184 -17.71 -1.92 -3.05
N VAL A 185 -16.64 -2.47 -2.48
CA VAL A 185 -16.06 -2.03 -1.22
C VAL A 185 -14.75 -1.28 -1.54
N ILE A 186 -14.52 -0.15 -0.87
CA ILE A 186 -13.23 0.54 -0.86
C ILE A 186 -12.65 0.35 0.54
N ALA A 187 -11.58 -0.43 0.66
CA ALA A 187 -10.84 -0.62 1.91
C ALA A 187 -9.68 0.38 1.97
N ILE A 188 -9.56 1.11 3.08
CA ILE A 188 -8.49 2.09 3.29
C ILE A 188 -7.68 1.68 4.49
N ASP A 189 -6.34 1.56 4.31
CA ASP A 189 -5.45 1.05 5.36
C ASP A 189 -4.09 1.74 5.38
N ALA A 190 -3.42 1.63 6.51
CA ALA A 190 -2.01 1.93 6.66
C ALA A 190 -1.17 0.72 6.19
N LEU A 191 -0.20 0.95 5.33
CA LEU A 191 0.65 -0.09 4.76
C LEU A 191 2.03 -0.10 5.42
N ALA A 192 2.75 -1.20 5.25
CA ALA A 192 4.17 -1.30 5.53
C ALA A 192 4.98 -1.14 4.23
N ALA A 193 6.06 -0.34 4.28
CA ALA A 193 7.03 -0.23 3.20
C ALA A 193 8.30 -1.00 3.53
N PHE A 194 8.99 -1.42 2.48
CA PHE A 194 10.35 -1.96 2.55
C PHE A 194 11.41 -0.85 2.44
N GLU A 195 11.14 0.21 1.68
CA GLU A 195 12.02 1.37 1.56
C GLU A 195 11.57 2.50 2.47
N SER A 196 12.49 3.03 3.30
CA SER A 196 12.17 4.12 4.25
C SER A 196 11.72 5.40 3.56
N GLU A 197 12.17 5.67 2.33
CA GLU A 197 11.80 6.84 1.53
C GLU A 197 10.31 6.86 1.12
N ARG A 198 9.63 5.70 1.16
CA ARG A 198 8.23 5.56 0.76
C ARG A 198 7.22 5.88 1.86
N ILE A 199 7.70 6.04 3.11
CA ILE A 199 6.83 6.36 4.25
C ILE A 199 6.16 7.71 4.02
N CYS A 200 4.82 7.73 4.07
CA CYS A 200 3.98 8.93 3.88
C CYS A 200 4.20 9.67 2.56
N THR A 201 4.91 9.09 1.58
CA THR A 201 5.21 9.69 0.28
C THR A 201 4.53 8.98 -0.88
N THR A 202 3.89 7.84 -0.59
CA THR A 202 3.36 6.91 -1.59
C THR A 202 1.90 6.60 -1.29
N VAL A 203 1.06 6.57 -2.31
CA VAL A 203 -0.31 6.04 -2.24
C VAL A 203 -0.42 4.88 -3.20
N GLN A 204 -0.83 3.69 -2.72
CA GLN A 204 -1.13 2.54 -3.56
C GLN A 204 -2.63 2.31 -3.65
N ILE A 205 -3.13 2.02 -4.85
CA ILE A 205 -4.52 1.67 -5.15
C ILE A 205 -4.48 0.35 -5.91
N THR A 206 -5.32 -0.62 -5.53
CA THR A 206 -5.38 -1.91 -6.21
C THR A 206 -6.80 -2.49 -6.21
N ASP A 207 -7.10 -3.36 -7.18
CA ASP A 207 -8.36 -4.10 -7.24
C ASP A 207 -8.23 -5.55 -6.72
N THR A 208 -7.12 -5.89 -6.11
CA THR A 208 -6.88 -7.23 -5.55
C THR A 208 -7.36 -7.40 -4.11
N GLY A 209 -7.88 -6.33 -3.50
CA GLY A 209 -8.21 -6.30 -2.09
C GLY A 209 -7.01 -6.02 -1.19
N ILE A 210 -7.16 -6.30 0.11
CA ILE A 210 -6.14 -6.06 1.12
C ILE A 210 -6.16 -7.13 2.20
N GLU A 211 -4.99 -7.50 2.67
CA GLU A 211 -4.78 -8.37 3.82
C GLU A 211 -4.28 -7.54 5.01
N PRO A 212 -5.17 -7.14 5.93
CA PRO A 212 -4.79 -6.25 7.02
C PRO A 212 -3.66 -6.82 7.88
N GLY A 213 -2.60 -6.04 8.09
CA GLY A 213 -1.47 -6.44 8.92
C GLY A 213 -0.49 -7.43 8.27
N SER A 214 -0.64 -7.78 6.99
CA SER A 214 0.29 -8.68 6.29
C SER A 214 1.72 -8.15 6.29
N GLY A 215 1.89 -6.86 6.07
CA GLY A 215 3.19 -6.20 6.06
C GLY A 215 3.92 -6.18 7.41
N VAL A 216 3.23 -6.43 8.52
CA VAL A 216 3.81 -6.55 9.86
C VAL A 216 3.68 -7.97 10.45
N GLY A 217 3.43 -8.97 9.59
CA GLY A 217 3.41 -10.38 10.00
C GLY A 217 2.16 -10.83 10.73
N ASN A 218 1.14 -10.00 10.79
CA ASN A 218 -0.13 -10.31 11.44
C ASN A 218 -1.15 -10.76 10.37
N HIS A 219 -1.12 -12.04 10.00
CA HIS A 219 -2.01 -12.59 8.97
C HIS A 219 -3.45 -12.64 9.48
N ARG A 220 -4.31 -11.82 8.90
CA ARG A 220 -5.75 -11.79 9.14
C ARG A 220 -6.49 -12.16 7.87
N LEU A 221 -7.77 -12.49 8.01
CA LEU A 221 -8.62 -12.75 6.86
C LEU A 221 -8.69 -11.50 5.97
N GLY A 222 -8.28 -11.64 4.71
CA GLY A 222 -8.24 -10.56 3.73
C GLY A 222 -9.64 -10.03 3.39
N LEU A 223 -9.71 -8.76 3.06
CA LEU A 223 -10.85 -8.14 2.40
C LEU A 223 -10.62 -8.22 0.90
N THR A 224 -11.09 -9.26 0.28
CA THR A 224 -10.96 -9.57 -1.16
C THR A 224 -12.34 -9.79 -1.78
N GLU A 225 -12.41 -9.82 -3.10
CA GLU A 225 -13.65 -10.16 -3.80
C GLU A 225 -14.12 -11.57 -3.43
N GLU A 226 -13.20 -12.50 -3.25
CA GLU A 226 -13.50 -13.88 -2.83
C GLU A 226 -14.13 -13.92 -1.43
N THR A 227 -13.61 -13.16 -0.47
CA THR A 227 -14.09 -13.19 0.92
C THR A 227 -15.38 -12.41 1.11
N LEU A 228 -15.61 -11.33 0.37
CA LEU A 228 -16.78 -10.47 0.54
C LEU A 228 -17.89 -10.71 -0.49
N GLY A 229 -17.60 -11.40 -1.61
CA GLY A 229 -18.54 -11.65 -2.70
C GLY A 229 -18.88 -10.38 -3.51
N VAL A 230 -18.06 -9.35 -3.44
CA VAL A 230 -18.22 -8.07 -4.14
C VAL A 230 -16.84 -7.49 -4.43
N LYS A 231 -16.69 -6.76 -5.53
CA LYS A 231 -15.41 -6.14 -5.90
C LYS A 231 -14.83 -5.31 -4.76
N VAL A 232 -13.56 -5.52 -4.44
CA VAL A 232 -12.83 -4.78 -3.41
C VAL A 232 -11.71 -4.00 -4.04
N ILE A 233 -11.66 -2.70 -3.73
CA ILE A 233 -10.58 -1.81 -4.10
C ILE A 233 -9.88 -1.40 -2.82
N ALA A 234 -8.57 -1.61 -2.74
CA ALA A 234 -7.78 -1.17 -1.61
C ALA A 234 -7.06 0.15 -1.95
N VAL A 235 -7.00 1.04 -0.97
CA VAL A 235 -6.22 2.28 -1.01
C VAL A 235 -5.37 2.32 0.25
N GLY A 236 -4.07 2.42 0.10
CA GLY A 236 -3.19 2.44 1.25
C GLY A 236 -2.04 3.41 1.12
N VAL A 237 -1.53 3.82 2.27
CA VAL A 237 -0.35 4.68 2.41
C VAL A 237 0.62 4.01 3.37
N PRO A 238 1.90 3.86 3.01
CA PRO A 238 2.90 3.36 3.94
C PRO A 238 3.06 4.29 5.15
N MET A 239 2.74 3.76 6.32
CA MET A 239 2.84 4.48 7.59
C MET A 239 3.90 3.88 8.51
N VAL A 240 4.40 2.69 8.18
CA VAL A 240 5.41 1.98 8.97
C VAL A 240 6.50 1.41 8.09
N VAL A 241 7.69 1.27 8.67
CA VAL A 241 8.84 0.56 8.12
C VAL A 241 9.52 -0.19 9.25
N TYR A 242 10.17 -1.30 8.94
CA TYR A 242 10.96 -2.00 9.94
C TYR A 242 12.20 -1.17 10.36
N ALA A 243 12.56 -1.18 11.64
CA ALA A 243 13.76 -0.51 12.12
C ALA A 243 15.03 -1.04 11.45
N SER A 244 15.06 -2.34 11.15
CA SER A 244 16.12 -2.98 10.38
C SER A 244 16.27 -2.41 8.98
N THR A 245 15.18 -1.99 8.34
CA THR A 245 15.21 -1.30 7.04
C THR A 245 15.92 0.05 7.14
N ILE A 246 15.59 0.87 8.16
CA ILE A 246 16.23 2.17 8.36
C ILE A 246 17.74 1.99 8.60
N ALA A 247 18.10 1.03 9.43
CA ALA A 247 19.51 0.73 9.70
C ALA A 247 20.23 0.26 8.42
N ARG A 248 19.62 -0.61 7.63
CA ARG A 248 20.11 -1.05 6.33
C ARG A 248 20.31 0.12 5.36
N ASP A 249 19.31 0.98 5.22
CA ASP A 249 19.36 2.11 4.29
C ASP A 249 20.45 3.10 4.69
N ALA A 250 20.61 3.37 5.99
CA ALA A 250 21.68 4.21 6.52
C ALA A 250 23.07 3.61 6.25
N MET A 251 23.24 2.31 6.46
CA MET A 251 24.50 1.61 6.19
C MET A 251 24.80 1.55 4.69
N ALA A 252 23.78 1.30 3.85
CA ALA A 252 23.96 1.30 2.40
C ALA A 252 24.42 2.67 1.90
N HIS A 253 23.89 3.74 2.47
CA HIS A 253 24.31 5.11 2.15
C HIS A 253 25.76 5.37 2.56
N LEU A 254 26.15 4.96 3.75
CA LEU A 254 27.55 5.08 4.20
C LEU A 254 28.51 4.28 3.32
N ILE A 255 28.16 3.06 2.93
CA ILE A 255 28.96 2.21 2.05
C ILE A 255 29.17 2.89 0.70
N ASP A 256 28.13 3.49 0.13
CA ASP A 256 28.18 4.20 -1.16
C ASP A 256 29.04 5.49 -1.05
N GLU A 257 28.81 6.29 -0.02
CA GLU A 257 29.51 7.56 0.20
C GLU A 257 31.00 7.36 0.43
N TYR A 258 31.39 6.38 1.23
CA TYR A 258 32.79 6.10 1.52
C TYR A 258 33.46 5.16 0.52
N GLY A 259 32.76 4.71 -0.51
CA GLY A 259 33.30 3.85 -1.56
C GLY A 259 33.86 2.53 -1.02
N LEU A 260 33.30 1.99 0.06
CA LEU A 260 33.80 0.78 0.71
C LEU A 260 33.76 -0.44 -0.22
N LEU A 261 32.85 -0.47 -1.16
CA LEU A 261 32.74 -1.54 -2.18
C LEU A 261 33.92 -1.50 -3.17
N ALA A 262 34.49 -0.32 -3.46
CA ALA A 262 35.61 -0.16 -4.36
C ALA A 262 36.92 -0.70 -3.78
N ARG A 263 36.95 -1.04 -2.48
CA ARG A 263 38.13 -1.51 -1.74
C ARG A 263 38.11 -3.01 -1.44
N GLY A 264 37.25 -3.80 -2.07
CA GLY A 264 37.19 -5.26 -1.88
C GLY A 264 36.56 -5.72 -0.55
N HIS A 265 35.76 -4.87 0.11
CA HIS A 265 35.06 -5.19 1.36
C HIS A 265 33.57 -5.55 1.17
N GLU A 266 33.21 -6.01 -0.02
CA GLU A 266 31.81 -6.33 -0.37
C GLU A 266 31.22 -7.42 0.54
N GLU A 267 31.96 -8.48 0.82
CA GLU A 267 31.47 -9.56 1.69
C GLU A 267 31.27 -9.11 3.13
N ALA A 268 32.15 -8.30 3.67
CA ALA A 268 32.03 -7.75 5.02
C ALA A 268 30.86 -6.81 5.16
N ALA A 269 30.65 -5.94 4.16
CA ALA A 269 29.48 -5.05 4.11
C ALA A 269 28.17 -5.83 4.02
N GLN A 270 28.12 -6.89 3.21
CA GLN A 270 26.97 -7.78 3.10
C GLN A 270 26.69 -8.53 4.41
N GLN A 271 27.70 -9.05 5.07
CA GLN A 271 27.56 -9.75 6.34
C GLN A 271 27.01 -8.82 7.44
N LEU A 272 27.49 -7.58 7.49
CA LEU A 272 27.05 -6.56 8.43
C LEU A 272 25.57 -6.19 8.19
N LEU A 273 25.17 -5.97 6.94
CA LEU A 273 23.79 -5.71 6.56
C LEU A 273 22.85 -6.86 6.96
N ARG A 274 23.28 -8.11 6.80
CA ARG A 274 22.49 -9.29 7.23
C ARG A 274 22.35 -9.33 8.75
N GLN A 275 23.42 -9.12 9.50
CA GLN A 275 23.39 -9.13 10.96
C GLN A 275 22.44 -8.07 11.53
N VAL A 276 22.40 -6.86 10.92
CA VAL A 276 21.48 -5.80 11.31
C VAL A 276 20.03 -6.18 10.98
N SER A 277 19.81 -6.82 9.84
CA SER A 277 18.46 -7.20 9.39
C SER A 277 17.86 -8.37 10.19
N GLU A 278 18.70 -9.31 10.62
CA GLU A 278 18.29 -10.52 11.34
C GLU A 278 18.36 -10.35 12.87
N GLY A 279 18.92 -9.22 13.35
CA GLY A 279 19.10 -8.93 14.77
C GLY A 279 17.81 -8.42 15.45
N PHE A 280 17.96 -7.89 16.67
CA PHE A 280 16.86 -7.45 17.51
C PHE A 280 15.99 -6.33 16.90
N LEU A 281 16.47 -5.64 15.86
CA LEU A 281 15.72 -4.64 15.10
C LEU A 281 14.69 -5.25 14.13
N GLY A 282 14.77 -6.57 13.87
CA GLY A 282 13.94 -7.24 12.87
C GLY A 282 12.43 -7.17 13.11
N ASP A 283 12.02 -7.14 14.37
CA ASP A 283 10.60 -7.10 14.74
C ASP A 283 10.12 -5.70 15.17
N MET A 284 11.02 -4.71 15.21
CA MET A 284 10.64 -3.34 15.54
C MET A 284 10.13 -2.60 14.32
N VAL A 285 9.00 -1.91 14.46
CA VAL A 285 8.47 -1.01 13.42
C VAL A 285 8.58 0.44 13.87
N VAL A 286 8.85 1.31 12.91
CA VAL A 286 9.00 2.75 13.09
C VAL A 286 7.92 3.45 12.28
N THR A 287 7.33 4.48 12.86
CA THR A 287 6.34 5.34 12.23
C THR A 287 6.78 6.81 12.33
N PRO A 288 6.43 7.67 11.36
CA PRO A 288 6.67 9.10 11.44
C PRO A 288 5.96 9.72 12.66
N ARG A 289 6.45 10.86 13.11
CA ARG A 289 5.72 11.69 14.06
C ARG A 289 4.46 12.27 13.38
N GLU A 290 3.43 12.54 14.20
CA GLU A 290 2.20 13.24 13.77
C GLU A 290 2.48 14.64 13.23
#